data_ea58d2a963f6c8e9bef77a2fa42d3a5e
#
_entry.id   ea58d2a963f6c8e9bef77a2fa42d3a5e
#
_cell.length_a   1.000
_cell.length_b   1.000
_cell.length_c   1.000
_cell.angle_alpha   90.00
_cell.angle_beta   90.00
_cell.angle_gamma   90.00
#
_symmetry.space_group_name_H-M   'P 1'
#
loop_
_entity.id
_entity.type
_entity.pdbx_description
1 polymer ?
#
loop_
_entity_poly.entity_id
_entity_poly.type
_entity_poly.pdbx_seq_one_letter_code
_entity_poly.pdbx_strand_id
1 'polypeptide(L)'
;DDLRRGRPTCHKKFDDATAVLAGDALLTLAFETLADRLPPDHAAACCRELAVGAGWAGMVGGQHDDLDAEGRFEPTGDDPTGNIASPTDPESIHARKTGALIVASLRIGAITGDASQAELARLAEYGRHLGLAFQIVDDLLDATGDAPTMGKAVGKDVDSGKATYPARFGIDESRRLAERAVAAARDSLSELSGPTGPLESVASFVLDRDH
;
A
#
# COMPACT_ATOMS: atom_id res chain seq x y z
N ASP A 1 6.20 11.99 -9.54
CA ASP A 1 7.29 11.48 -10.38
C ASP A 1 7.01 11.69 -11.86
N ASP A 2 8.04 12.06 -12.61
CA ASP A 2 7.93 12.26 -14.06
C ASP A 2 7.96 10.94 -14.83
N LEU A 3 8.67 9.96 -14.27
CA LEU A 3 8.80 8.61 -14.81
C LEU A 3 8.31 7.56 -13.81
N ARG A 4 7.75 6.47 -14.32
CA ARG A 4 7.46 5.25 -13.59
C ARG A 4 7.80 4.04 -14.46
N ARG A 5 8.67 3.16 -13.96
CA ARG A 5 9.18 2.00 -14.73
C ARG A 5 9.72 2.40 -16.09
N GLY A 6 10.52 3.48 -16.13
CA GLY A 6 11.14 4.01 -17.34
C GLY A 6 10.19 4.70 -18.34
N ARG A 7 8.91 4.87 -18.02
CA ARG A 7 7.91 5.51 -18.89
C ARG A 7 7.39 6.81 -18.26
N PRO A 8 7.07 7.84 -19.07
CA PRO A 8 6.41 9.02 -18.57
C PRO A 8 5.11 8.67 -17.84
N THR A 9 4.90 9.29 -16.67
CA THR A 9 3.65 9.20 -15.93
C THR A 9 2.51 9.86 -16.70
N CYS A 10 1.25 9.56 -16.32
CA CYS A 10 0.06 10.03 -17.04
C CYS A 10 0.06 11.56 -17.16
N HIS A 11 0.31 12.28 -16.06
CA HIS A 11 0.35 13.75 -16.05
C HIS A 11 1.49 14.35 -16.89
N LYS A 12 2.60 13.62 -17.06
CA LYS A 12 3.71 14.06 -17.93
C LYS A 12 3.49 13.74 -19.40
N LYS A 13 2.79 12.65 -19.69
CA LYS A 13 2.52 12.26 -21.07
C LYS A 13 1.34 12.99 -21.68
N PHE A 14 0.35 13.32 -20.87
CA PHE A 14 -0.88 13.99 -21.25
C PHE A 14 -0.98 15.33 -20.50
N ASP A 15 -1.67 15.38 -19.37
CA ASP A 15 -1.83 16.54 -18.50
C ASP A 15 -2.37 16.11 -17.12
N ASP A 16 -2.38 17.06 -16.15
CA ASP A 16 -2.82 16.78 -14.77
C ASP A 16 -4.31 16.44 -14.71
N ALA A 17 -5.16 17.14 -15.50
CA ALA A 17 -6.60 16.87 -15.50
C ALA A 17 -6.90 15.45 -16.00
N THR A 18 -6.25 15.04 -17.09
CA THR A 18 -6.36 13.65 -17.60
C THR A 18 -5.90 12.64 -16.56
N ALA A 19 -4.82 12.91 -15.83
CA ALA A 19 -4.32 11.99 -14.80
C ALA A 19 -5.29 11.83 -13.64
N VAL A 20 -5.87 12.92 -13.15
CA VAL A 20 -6.88 12.90 -12.07
C VAL A 20 -8.13 12.15 -12.52
N LEU A 21 -8.71 12.52 -13.67
CA LEU A 21 -9.92 11.87 -14.19
C LEU A 21 -9.73 10.39 -14.51
N ALA A 22 -8.54 9.99 -14.96
CA ALA A 22 -8.22 8.58 -15.17
C ALA A 22 -8.20 7.80 -13.83
N GLY A 23 -7.65 8.40 -12.77
CA GLY A 23 -7.68 7.83 -11.43
C GLY A 23 -9.10 7.66 -10.90
N ASP A 24 -9.93 8.69 -11.02
CA ASP A 24 -11.34 8.67 -10.60
C ASP A 24 -12.14 7.61 -11.38
N ALA A 25 -11.94 7.54 -12.70
CA ALA A 25 -12.60 6.54 -13.53
C ALA A 25 -12.18 5.11 -13.17
N LEU A 26 -10.90 4.87 -12.89
CA LEU A 26 -10.40 3.55 -12.49
C LEU A 26 -10.96 3.12 -11.13
N LEU A 27 -11.05 4.03 -10.16
CA LEU A 27 -11.65 3.73 -8.86
C LEU A 27 -13.15 3.40 -9.01
N THR A 28 -13.88 4.19 -9.79
CA THR A 28 -15.31 3.94 -10.07
C THR A 28 -15.51 2.61 -10.79
N LEU A 29 -14.66 2.30 -11.79
CA LEU A 29 -14.70 1.03 -12.53
C LEU A 29 -14.45 -0.18 -11.61
N ALA A 30 -13.61 -0.02 -10.56
CA ALA A 30 -13.40 -1.09 -9.61
C ALA A 30 -14.70 -1.44 -8.85
N PHE A 31 -15.46 -0.43 -8.38
CA PHE A 31 -16.78 -0.65 -7.77
C PHE A 31 -17.79 -1.26 -8.73
N GLU A 32 -17.87 -0.73 -9.96
CA GLU A 32 -18.74 -1.28 -11.01
C GLU A 32 -18.42 -2.76 -11.25
N THR A 33 -17.14 -3.11 -11.39
CA THR A 33 -16.70 -4.49 -11.60
C THR A 33 -17.15 -5.42 -10.47
N LEU A 34 -17.02 -4.99 -9.21
CA LEU A 34 -17.46 -5.79 -8.07
C LEU A 34 -18.97 -5.94 -8.02
N ALA A 35 -19.72 -4.86 -8.32
CA ALA A 35 -21.17 -4.87 -8.31
C ALA A 35 -21.77 -5.74 -9.43
N ASP A 36 -21.19 -5.68 -10.63
CA ASP A 36 -21.72 -6.38 -11.82
C ASP A 36 -21.32 -7.85 -11.91
N ARG A 37 -20.13 -8.20 -11.39
CA ARG A 37 -19.55 -9.52 -11.61
C ARG A 37 -19.77 -10.51 -10.46
N LEU A 38 -20.15 -10.04 -9.29
CA LEU A 38 -20.30 -10.87 -8.10
C LEU A 38 -21.77 -11.09 -7.72
N PRO A 39 -22.09 -12.22 -7.07
CA PRO A 39 -23.39 -12.40 -6.43
C PRO A 39 -23.67 -11.26 -5.44
N PRO A 40 -24.95 -10.85 -5.25
CA PRO A 40 -25.30 -9.67 -4.43
C PRO A 40 -24.69 -9.65 -3.04
N ASP A 41 -24.65 -10.79 -2.35
CA ASP A 41 -24.08 -10.89 -1.00
C ASP A 41 -22.56 -10.65 -0.99
N HIS A 42 -21.85 -11.19 -1.99
CA HIS A 42 -20.41 -10.95 -2.16
C HIS A 42 -20.15 -9.52 -2.64
N ALA A 43 -20.93 -9.01 -3.58
CA ALA A 43 -20.77 -7.67 -4.13
C ALA A 43 -20.81 -6.61 -3.03
N ALA A 44 -21.80 -6.65 -2.13
CA ALA A 44 -21.93 -5.71 -1.03
C ALA A 44 -20.72 -5.78 -0.07
N ALA A 45 -20.29 -6.99 0.28
CA ALA A 45 -19.14 -7.19 1.16
C ALA A 45 -17.83 -6.72 0.51
N CYS A 46 -17.59 -7.06 -0.77
CA CYS A 46 -16.41 -6.65 -1.50
C CYS A 46 -16.35 -5.15 -1.75
N CYS A 47 -17.47 -4.50 -2.10
CA CYS A 47 -17.55 -3.04 -2.22
C CYS A 47 -17.21 -2.35 -0.89
N ARG A 48 -17.66 -2.90 0.25
CA ARG A 48 -17.31 -2.38 1.56
C ARG A 48 -15.81 -2.51 1.85
N GLU A 49 -15.20 -3.65 1.56
CA GLU A 49 -13.74 -3.85 1.74
C GLU A 49 -12.95 -2.86 0.88
N LEU A 50 -13.35 -2.68 -0.40
CA LEU A 50 -12.73 -1.69 -1.28
C LEU A 50 -12.90 -0.26 -0.76
N ALA A 51 -14.10 0.11 -0.32
CA ALA A 51 -14.38 1.45 0.21
C ALA A 51 -13.54 1.78 1.47
N VAL A 52 -13.39 0.81 2.37
CA VAL A 52 -12.54 0.96 3.58
C VAL A 52 -11.07 1.04 3.19
N GLY A 53 -10.60 0.12 2.33
CA GLY A 53 -9.19 0.05 1.94
C GLY A 53 -8.71 1.23 1.09
N ALA A 54 -9.54 1.72 0.16
CA ALA A 54 -9.21 2.85 -0.70
C ALA A 54 -9.57 4.22 -0.09
N GLY A 55 -10.53 4.26 0.82
CA GLY A 55 -11.12 5.49 1.36
C GLY A 55 -10.27 6.19 2.43
N TRP A 56 -10.96 7.06 3.20
CA TRP A 56 -10.32 7.86 4.25
C TRP A 56 -9.69 7.02 5.37
N ALA A 57 -10.31 5.90 5.74
CA ALA A 57 -9.73 4.98 6.73
C ALA A 57 -8.48 4.25 6.22
N GLY A 58 -8.28 4.17 4.91
CA GLY A 58 -7.20 3.47 4.23
C GLY A 58 -6.30 4.40 3.39
N MET A 59 -6.17 4.08 2.11
CA MET A 59 -5.19 4.66 1.19
C MET A 59 -5.28 6.19 1.08
N VAL A 60 -6.47 6.75 0.91
CA VAL A 60 -6.63 8.22 0.75
C VAL A 60 -6.21 8.94 2.03
N GLY A 61 -6.66 8.47 3.20
CA GLY A 61 -6.24 9.07 4.47
C GLY A 61 -4.75 8.88 4.75
N GLY A 62 -4.18 7.71 4.43
CA GLY A 62 -2.74 7.48 4.55
C GLY A 62 -1.92 8.35 3.61
N GLN A 63 -2.43 8.62 2.39
CA GLN A 63 -1.79 9.57 1.47
C GLN A 63 -1.88 11.02 1.97
N HIS A 64 -3.02 11.38 2.59
CA HIS A 64 -3.17 12.69 3.23
C HIS A 64 -2.12 12.87 4.35
N ASP A 65 -2.01 11.88 5.23
CA ASP A 65 -1.06 11.91 6.35
C ASP A 65 0.40 12.03 5.85
N ASP A 66 0.73 11.33 4.75
CA ASP A 66 2.06 11.38 4.13
C ASP A 66 2.38 12.78 3.59
N LEU A 67 1.42 13.42 2.90
CA LEU A 67 1.57 14.79 2.40
C LEU A 67 1.62 15.83 3.52
N ASP A 68 0.88 15.63 4.61
CA ASP A 68 0.91 16.48 5.79
C ASP A 68 2.27 16.40 6.50
N ALA A 69 2.81 15.19 6.63
CA ALA A 69 4.15 14.97 7.17
C ALA A 69 5.26 15.61 6.31
N GLU A 70 5.03 15.77 4.98
CA GLU A 70 5.90 16.53 4.07
C GLU A 70 5.70 18.05 4.17
N GLY A 71 4.79 18.54 5.01
CA GLY A 71 4.48 19.98 5.12
C GLY A 71 3.78 20.57 3.89
N ARG A 72 3.07 19.75 3.11
CA ARG A 72 2.38 20.16 1.87
C ARG A 72 1.10 20.93 2.14
N PHE A 73 0.54 20.82 3.33
CA PHE A 73 -0.66 21.55 3.72
C PHE A 73 -0.25 22.73 4.61
N GLU A 74 -0.69 23.94 4.23
CA GLU A 74 -0.56 25.10 5.11
C GLU A 74 -1.48 24.89 6.33
N PRO A 75 -0.98 25.16 7.57
CA PRO A 75 -1.85 25.14 8.73
C PRO A 75 -2.99 26.15 8.50
N THR A 76 -4.21 25.65 8.30
CA THR A 76 -5.38 26.50 8.30
C THR A 76 -5.57 27.01 9.73
N GLY A 77 -5.27 28.30 9.96
CA GLY A 77 -5.22 28.94 11.28
C GLY A 77 -6.51 28.91 12.10
N ASP A 78 -7.59 28.35 11.57
CA ASP A 78 -8.89 28.15 12.19
C ASP A 78 -9.35 26.71 11.96
N ASP A 79 -8.61 25.72 12.49
CA ASP A 79 -9.20 24.39 12.67
C ASP A 79 -10.03 24.38 13.94
N PRO A 80 -11.38 24.54 13.84
CA PRO A 80 -12.26 24.51 15.02
C PRO A 80 -12.31 23.14 15.69
N THR A 81 -11.76 22.11 15.06
CA THR A 81 -11.72 20.75 15.59
C THR A 81 -10.41 20.42 16.29
N GLY A 82 -9.34 21.20 16.08
CA GLY A 82 -8.09 21.22 16.86
C GLY A 82 -7.39 19.90 17.17
N ASN A 83 -7.79 18.78 16.57
CA ASN A 83 -7.45 17.48 17.11
C ASN A 83 -7.41 16.32 16.10
N ILE A 84 -7.24 16.57 14.82
CA ILE A 84 -6.78 15.49 13.92
C ILE A 84 -5.27 15.66 13.80
N ALA A 85 -4.56 15.32 14.88
CA ALA A 85 -3.14 15.07 14.76
C ALA A 85 -2.97 13.93 13.77
N SER A 86 -2.52 14.24 12.55
CA SER A 86 -2.11 13.22 11.59
C SER A 86 -1.08 12.33 12.28
N PRO A 87 -1.18 10.99 12.14
CA PRO A 87 -0.15 10.11 12.67
C PRO A 87 1.19 10.54 12.07
N THR A 88 2.11 10.96 12.90
CA THR A 88 3.49 11.30 12.48
C THR A 88 4.37 10.05 12.42
N ASP A 89 3.82 8.89 12.80
CA ASP A 89 4.53 7.63 12.77
C ASP A 89 4.50 7.03 11.35
N PRO A 90 5.65 6.88 10.68
CA PRO A 90 5.74 6.36 9.31
C PRO A 90 5.08 4.98 9.15
N GLU A 91 5.18 4.11 10.16
CA GLU A 91 4.59 2.79 10.11
C GLU A 91 3.05 2.85 10.00
N SER A 92 2.43 3.75 10.76
CA SER A 92 0.98 4.00 10.69
C SER A 92 0.57 4.58 9.33
N ILE A 93 1.33 5.55 8.80
CA ILE A 93 1.10 6.15 7.48
C ILE A 93 1.16 5.06 6.39
N HIS A 94 2.20 4.25 6.40
CA HIS A 94 2.40 3.19 5.42
C HIS A 94 1.37 2.08 5.52
N ALA A 95 0.96 1.69 6.73
CA ALA A 95 -0.11 0.71 6.94
C ALA A 95 -1.43 1.17 6.30
N ARG A 96 -1.74 2.46 6.36
CA ARG A 96 -2.93 3.04 5.73
C ARG A 96 -2.73 3.25 4.23
N LYS A 97 -1.67 3.95 3.82
CA LYS A 97 -1.41 4.36 2.43
C LYS A 97 -1.24 3.15 1.49
N THR A 98 -0.52 2.12 1.94
CA THR A 98 -0.16 0.94 1.13
C THR A 98 -0.84 -0.33 1.66
N GLY A 99 -0.73 -0.61 2.95
CA GLY A 99 -1.19 -1.85 3.55
C GLY A 99 -2.68 -2.07 3.46
N ALA A 100 -3.49 -1.02 3.65
CA ALA A 100 -4.94 -1.13 3.68
C ALA A 100 -5.54 -1.67 2.36
N LEU A 101 -5.01 -1.25 1.22
CA LEU A 101 -5.50 -1.70 -0.09
C LEU A 101 -5.00 -3.12 -0.41
N ILE A 102 -3.82 -3.51 0.05
CA ILE A 102 -3.32 -4.90 -0.03
C ILE A 102 -4.26 -5.82 0.76
N VAL A 103 -4.57 -5.46 2.01
CA VAL A 103 -5.52 -6.21 2.86
C VAL A 103 -6.89 -6.29 2.21
N ALA A 104 -7.43 -5.19 1.70
CA ALA A 104 -8.73 -5.17 1.02
C ALA A 104 -8.74 -6.12 -0.19
N SER A 105 -7.68 -6.13 -1.00
CA SER A 105 -7.57 -7.00 -2.17
C SER A 105 -7.59 -8.49 -1.79
N LEU A 106 -6.87 -8.86 -0.73
CA LEU A 106 -6.85 -10.24 -0.21
C LEU A 106 -8.22 -10.65 0.34
N ARG A 107 -8.87 -9.77 1.10
CA ARG A 107 -10.19 -10.02 1.67
C ARG A 107 -11.27 -10.13 0.59
N ILE A 108 -11.22 -9.30 -0.44
CA ILE A 108 -12.10 -9.40 -1.61
C ILE A 108 -11.92 -10.75 -2.30
N GLY A 109 -10.69 -11.17 -2.57
CA GLY A 109 -10.41 -12.49 -3.13
C GLY A 109 -10.94 -13.64 -2.25
N ALA A 110 -10.76 -13.54 -0.94
CA ALA A 110 -11.24 -14.53 0.02
C ALA A 110 -12.78 -14.59 0.10
N ILE A 111 -13.46 -13.43 0.12
CA ILE A 111 -14.93 -13.36 0.11
C ILE A 111 -15.48 -14.02 -1.15
N THR A 112 -14.88 -13.77 -2.31
CA THR A 112 -15.30 -14.40 -3.57
C THR A 112 -15.06 -15.91 -3.62
N GLY A 113 -14.18 -16.42 -2.77
CA GLY A 113 -13.90 -17.85 -2.58
C GLY A 113 -14.65 -18.48 -1.39
N ASP A 114 -15.67 -17.83 -0.85
CA ASP A 114 -16.46 -18.31 0.29
C ASP A 114 -15.62 -18.63 1.55
N ALA A 115 -14.53 -17.89 1.77
CA ALA A 115 -13.66 -18.09 2.90
C ALA A 115 -14.37 -17.84 4.24
N SER A 116 -14.05 -18.64 5.23
CA SER A 116 -14.52 -18.48 6.62
C SER A 116 -13.99 -17.19 7.24
N GLN A 117 -14.62 -16.73 8.34
CA GLN A 117 -14.15 -15.56 9.07
C GLN A 117 -12.73 -15.75 9.63
N ALA A 118 -12.36 -16.98 9.98
CA ALA A 118 -11.00 -17.30 10.44
C ALA A 118 -9.98 -17.13 9.31
N GLU A 119 -10.27 -17.62 8.11
CA GLU A 119 -9.42 -17.46 6.93
C GLU A 119 -9.32 -16.00 6.49
N LEU A 120 -10.43 -15.24 6.54
CA LEU A 120 -10.44 -13.80 6.31
C LEU A 120 -9.53 -13.04 7.29
N ALA A 121 -9.49 -13.44 8.56
CA ALA A 121 -8.62 -12.86 9.57
C ALA A 121 -7.15 -13.17 9.27
N ARG A 122 -6.82 -14.43 8.91
CA ARG A 122 -5.46 -14.83 8.54
C ARG A 122 -4.94 -14.14 7.29
N LEU A 123 -5.77 -14.02 6.26
CA LEU A 123 -5.41 -13.28 5.05
C LEU A 123 -5.24 -11.77 5.30
N ALA A 124 -5.99 -11.20 6.23
CA ALA A 124 -5.77 -9.83 6.66
C ALA A 124 -4.44 -9.66 7.41
N GLU A 125 -4.04 -10.62 8.26
CA GLU A 125 -2.72 -10.66 8.90
C GLU A 125 -1.60 -10.77 7.86
N TYR A 126 -1.71 -11.74 6.96
CA TYR A 126 -0.79 -11.87 5.83
C TYR A 126 -0.63 -10.55 5.07
N GLY A 127 -1.75 -9.89 4.74
CA GLY A 127 -1.73 -8.63 4.01
C GLY A 127 -1.05 -7.49 4.76
N ARG A 128 -1.23 -7.41 6.08
CA ARG A 128 -0.53 -6.40 6.91
C ARG A 128 0.98 -6.61 6.91
N HIS A 129 1.44 -7.85 7.11
CA HIS A 129 2.86 -8.18 7.10
C HIS A 129 3.49 -8.00 5.72
N LEU A 130 2.76 -8.38 4.65
CA LEU A 130 3.20 -8.18 3.29
C LEU A 130 3.33 -6.69 2.95
N GLY A 131 2.37 -5.87 3.36
CA GLY A 131 2.38 -4.41 3.16
C GLY A 131 3.56 -3.75 3.89
N LEU A 132 3.84 -4.19 5.11
CA LEU A 132 5.02 -3.74 5.87
C LEU A 132 6.32 -4.12 5.15
N ALA A 133 6.47 -5.38 4.74
CA ALA A 133 7.64 -5.83 4.00
C ALA A 133 7.83 -5.04 2.70
N PHE A 134 6.73 -4.83 1.96
CA PHE A 134 6.73 -4.06 0.72
C PHE A 134 7.29 -2.65 0.93
N GLN A 135 6.85 -1.96 1.98
CA GLN A 135 7.30 -0.61 2.26
C GLN A 135 8.77 -0.56 2.68
N ILE A 136 9.21 -1.48 3.57
CA ILE A 136 10.61 -1.54 3.98
C ILE A 136 11.54 -1.78 2.78
N VAL A 137 11.13 -2.66 1.86
CA VAL A 137 11.90 -2.93 0.64
C VAL A 137 11.88 -1.75 -0.32
N ASP A 138 10.75 -1.02 -0.42
CA ASP A 138 10.66 0.20 -1.24
C ASP A 138 11.62 1.28 -0.72
N ASP A 139 11.66 1.50 0.58
CA ASP A 139 12.60 2.41 1.23
C ASP A 139 14.07 1.99 1.03
N LEU A 140 14.35 0.66 1.09
CA LEU A 140 15.68 0.12 0.81
C LEU A 140 16.11 0.36 -0.64
N LEU A 141 15.21 0.12 -1.58
CA LEU A 141 15.47 0.34 -3.01
C LEU A 141 15.71 1.83 -3.30
N ASP A 142 14.95 2.74 -2.66
CA ASP A 142 15.17 4.18 -2.81
C ASP A 142 16.53 4.61 -2.24
N ALA A 143 16.95 4.02 -1.12
CA ALA A 143 18.22 4.34 -0.47
C ALA A 143 19.46 3.72 -1.15
N THR A 144 19.31 2.58 -1.86
CA THR A 144 20.45 1.79 -2.41
C THR A 144 20.44 1.64 -3.92
N GLY A 145 19.33 1.99 -4.59
CA GLY A 145 19.16 1.77 -6.03
C GLY A 145 19.92 2.79 -6.88
N ASP A 146 20.24 2.40 -8.10
CA ASP A 146 20.77 3.30 -9.14
C ASP A 146 19.63 3.83 -10.01
N ALA A 147 19.61 5.15 -10.25
CA ALA A 147 18.58 5.83 -11.05
C ALA A 147 18.29 5.19 -12.42
N PRO A 148 19.30 4.70 -13.19
CA PRO A 148 19.06 4.02 -14.45
C PRO A 148 18.29 2.71 -14.33
N THR A 149 18.54 1.95 -13.27
CA THR A 149 17.90 0.64 -13.03
C THR A 149 16.48 0.79 -12.49
N MET A 150 16.26 1.79 -11.64
CA MET A 150 14.96 2.06 -11.00
C MET A 150 13.94 2.73 -11.94
N GLY A 151 14.40 3.37 -13.04
CA GLY A 151 13.51 4.11 -13.95
C GLY A 151 12.77 5.29 -13.30
N LYS A 152 13.21 5.73 -12.11
CA LYS A 152 12.75 6.90 -11.35
C LYS A 152 13.94 7.59 -10.67
N ALA A 153 13.78 8.82 -10.18
CA ALA A 153 14.81 9.47 -9.37
C ALA A 153 14.97 8.75 -8.02
N VAL A 154 16.20 8.54 -7.61
CA VAL A 154 16.61 7.85 -6.37
C VAL A 154 17.03 8.89 -5.33
N GLY A 155 16.89 8.57 -4.03
CA GLY A 155 17.29 9.46 -2.94
C GLY A 155 16.29 10.59 -2.62
N LYS A 156 15.11 10.59 -3.21
CA LYS A 156 14.09 11.62 -2.96
C LYS A 156 13.61 11.66 -1.51
N ASP A 157 13.53 10.50 -0.87
CA ASP A 157 13.07 10.40 0.51
C ASP A 157 14.07 10.98 1.49
N VAL A 158 15.38 10.91 1.19
CA VAL A 158 16.44 11.57 1.96
C VAL A 158 16.36 13.09 1.79
N ASP A 159 16.18 13.56 0.56
CA ASP A 159 16.09 15.01 0.24
C ASP A 159 14.80 15.65 0.82
N SER A 160 13.73 14.86 0.95
CA SER A 160 12.44 15.32 1.52
C SER A 160 12.37 15.20 3.04
N GLY A 161 13.41 14.70 3.72
CA GLY A 161 13.44 14.53 5.18
C GLY A 161 12.51 13.44 5.71
N LYS A 162 12.07 12.51 4.85
CA LYS A 162 11.19 11.39 5.25
C LYS A 162 11.89 10.46 6.24
N ALA A 163 11.15 10.02 7.25
CA ALA A 163 11.61 9.05 8.23
C ALA A 163 11.51 7.62 7.66
N THR A 164 12.43 7.25 6.75
CA THR A 164 12.50 5.92 6.14
C THR A 164 13.11 4.88 7.08
N TYR A 165 12.85 3.60 6.83
CA TYR A 165 13.45 2.50 7.59
C TYR A 165 14.99 2.52 7.54
N PRO A 166 15.66 2.69 6.38
CA PRO A 166 17.12 2.81 6.32
C PRO A 166 17.67 4.01 7.09
N ALA A 167 16.99 5.15 7.09
CA ALA A 167 17.41 6.33 7.86
C ALA A 167 17.32 6.11 9.38
N ARG A 168 16.31 5.35 9.83
CA ARG A 168 16.06 5.09 11.25
C ARG A 168 16.87 3.93 11.82
N PHE A 169 17.03 2.86 11.07
CA PHE A 169 17.61 1.59 11.56
C PHE A 169 18.90 1.17 10.82
N GLY A 170 19.26 1.84 9.74
CA GLY A 170 20.33 1.42 8.83
C GLY A 170 19.89 0.34 7.85
N ILE A 171 20.68 0.16 6.79
CA ILE A 171 20.35 -0.75 5.67
C ILE A 171 20.24 -2.20 6.13
N ASP A 172 21.22 -2.70 6.91
CA ASP A 172 21.27 -4.11 7.30
C ASP A 172 20.12 -4.50 8.24
N GLU A 173 19.75 -3.63 9.18
CA GLU A 173 18.62 -3.91 10.06
C GLU A 173 17.29 -3.77 9.30
N SER A 174 17.18 -2.85 8.37
CA SER A 174 15.99 -2.73 7.51
C SER A 174 15.77 -3.99 6.67
N ARG A 175 16.84 -4.60 6.11
CA ARG A 175 16.74 -5.90 5.44
C ARG A 175 16.22 -6.99 6.36
N ARG A 176 16.77 -7.08 7.58
CA ARG A 176 16.30 -8.07 8.58
C ARG A 176 14.84 -7.84 8.99
N LEU A 177 14.40 -6.58 9.05
CA LEU A 177 13.01 -6.24 9.32
C LEU A 177 12.09 -6.71 8.18
N ALA A 178 12.48 -6.48 6.92
CA ALA A 178 11.75 -6.97 5.75
C ALA A 178 11.64 -8.51 5.74
N GLU A 179 12.75 -9.20 5.99
CA GLU A 179 12.78 -10.68 6.09
C GLU A 179 11.86 -11.20 7.19
N ARG A 180 11.87 -10.56 8.37
CA ARG A 180 10.96 -10.92 9.49
C ARG A 180 9.49 -10.67 9.12
N ALA A 181 9.19 -9.57 8.43
CA ALA A 181 7.83 -9.28 7.99
C ALA A 181 7.34 -10.32 6.97
N VAL A 182 8.18 -10.74 6.02
CA VAL A 182 7.85 -11.82 5.07
C VAL A 182 7.68 -13.17 5.77
N ALA A 183 8.52 -13.48 6.76
CA ALA A 183 8.35 -14.70 7.55
C ALA A 183 7.00 -14.70 8.29
N ALA A 184 6.64 -13.60 8.96
CA ALA A 184 5.34 -13.45 9.63
C ALA A 184 4.15 -13.53 8.66
N ALA A 185 4.31 -12.98 7.45
CA ALA A 185 3.30 -13.14 6.40
C ALA A 185 3.10 -14.62 6.05
N ARG A 186 4.18 -15.38 5.83
CA ARG A 186 4.09 -16.83 5.55
C ARG A 186 3.49 -17.60 6.71
N ASP A 187 3.86 -17.27 7.94
CA ASP A 187 3.30 -17.92 9.14
C ASP A 187 1.78 -17.73 9.22
N SER A 188 1.28 -16.57 8.81
CA SER A 188 -0.18 -16.31 8.74
C SER A 188 -0.90 -17.24 7.76
N LEU A 189 -0.22 -17.81 6.77
CA LEU A 189 -0.79 -18.74 5.79
C LEU A 189 -0.88 -20.19 6.31
N SER A 190 -0.13 -20.53 7.36
CA SER A 190 0.02 -21.92 7.84
C SER A 190 -1.29 -22.56 8.34
N GLU A 191 -2.28 -21.75 8.73
CA GLU A 191 -3.58 -22.19 9.21
C GLU A 191 -4.67 -22.19 8.13
N LEU A 192 -4.34 -21.85 6.89
CA LEU A 192 -5.27 -21.91 5.77
C LEU A 192 -5.41 -23.33 5.25
N SER A 193 -6.65 -23.74 4.95
CA SER A 193 -6.96 -25.09 4.46
C SER A 193 -6.68 -25.30 2.97
N GLY A 194 -6.49 -24.22 2.20
CA GLY A 194 -6.28 -24.24 0.76
C GLY A 194 -4.81 -24.16 0.34
N PRO A 195 -4.52 -24.20 -0.97
CA PRO A 195 -3.17 -24.05 -1.50
C PRO A 195 -2.65 -22.61 -1.32
N THR A 196 -1.55 -22.45 -0.58
CA THR A 196 -0.93 -21.14 -0.26
C THR A 196 0.21 -20.75 -1.19
N GLY A 197 0.68 -21.66 -2.05
CA GLY A 197 1.84 -21.47 -2.91
C GLY A 197 1.89 -20.14 -3.67
N PRO A 198 0.80 -19.68 -4.32
CA PRO A 198 0.79 -18.36 -4.99
C PRO A 198 1.06 -17.20 -4.03
N LEU A 199 0.50 -17.21 -2.81
CA LEU A 199 0.71 -16.17 -1.80
C LEU A 199 2.14 -16.22 -1.24
N GLU A 200 2.68 -17.43 -1.01
CA GLU A 200 4.08 -17.61 -0.62
C GLU A 200 5.04 -17.07 -1.68
N SER A 201 4.72 -17.29 -2.96
CA SER A 201 5.50 -16.75 -4.08
C SER A 201 5.46 -15.22 -4.13
N VAL A 202 4.30 -14.60 -3.87
CA VAL A 202 4.17 -13.13 -3.77
C VAL A 202 5.01 -12.60 -2.61
N ALA A 203 4.97 -13.25 -1.44
CA ALA A 203 5.76 -12.86 -0.29
C ALA A 203 7.27 -12.95 -0.56
N SER A 204 7.72 -13.98 -1.28
CA SER A 204 9.12 -14.10 -1.72
C SER A 204 9.51 -12.99 -2.68
N PHE A 205 8.64 -12.75 -3.68
CA PHE A 205 8.88 -11.73 -4.71
C PHE A 205 9.10 -10.33 -4.11
N VAL A 206 8.45 -10.01 -3.00
CA VAL A 206 8.65 -8.71 -2.32
C VAL A 206 10.09 -8.51 -1.87
N LEU A 207 10.78 -9.58 -1.40
CA LEU A 207 12.19 -9.50 -1.01
C LEU A 207 13.15 -9.49 -2.21
N ASP A 208 12.77 -10.19 -3.27
CA ASP A 208 13.65 -10.44 -4.43
C ASP A 208 13.54 -9.35 -5.51
N ARG A 209 12.60 -8.41 -5.37
CA ARG A 209 12.43 -7.34 -6.34
C ARG A 209 13.60 -6.35 -6.32
N ASP A 210 13.97 -5.86 -7.49
CA ASP A 210 15.07 -4.93 -7.74
C ASP A 210 14.61 -3.56 -8.29
N HIS A 211 13.27 -3.35 -8.41
CA HIS A 211 12.65 -2.10 -8.90
C HIS A 211 11.18 -1.95 -8.46
#